data_9af31c48b795e6607c0677cae244c04b
#
_entry.id   9af31c48b795e6607c0677cae244c04b
#
_cell.length_a   1.000
_cell.length_b   1.000
_cell.length_c   1.000
_cell.angle_alpha   90.00
_cell.angle_beta   90.00
_cell.angle_gamma   90.00
#
_symmetry.space_group_name_H-M   'P 1'
#
loop_
_entity.id
_entity.type
_entity.pdbx_description
1 polymer ?
#
loop_
_entity_poly.entity_id
_entity_poly.type
_entity_poly.pdbx_seq_one_letter_code
_entity_poly.pdbx_strand_id
1 'polypeptide(L)'
;MNNISVVDFITIDTEGSEYEVLKGINFNKVHINIICIEDNYPGTEKSKKIVEHLINNNYVLKERLYQDFIYEHKNLKFSWEK
;
A
#
# COMPACT_ATOMS: atom_id res chain seq x y z
N MET A 1 22.98 -12.13 -1.88
CA MET A 1 21.95 -11.62 -2.79
C MET A 1 20.61 -11.55 -2.08
N ASN A 2 19.96 -10.43 -2.20
CA ASN A 2 18.66 -10.25 -1.56
C ASN A 2 17.54 -10.71 -2.49
N ASN A 3 16.78 -11.67 -2.02
CA ASN A 3 15.58 -12.10 -2.75
C ASN A 3 14.40 -11.31 -2.25
N ILE A 4 13.84 -10.51 -3.15
CA ILE A 4 12.66 -9.72 -2.82
C ILE A 4 11.45 -10.45 -3.40
N SER A 5 10.47 -10.72 -2.54
CA SER A 5 9.21 -11.28 -3.01
C SER A 5 8.39 -10.19 -3.70
N VAL A 6 7.79 -10.53 -4.82
CA VAL A 6 6.93 -9.60 -5.56
C VAL A 6 5.48 -10.04 -5.37
N VAL A 7 4.66 -9.10 -4.91
CA VAL A 7 3.22 -9.30 -4.74
C VAL A 7 2.52 -8.31 -5.68
N ASP A 8 1.67 -8.81 -6.55
CA ASP A 8 1.04 -7.96 -7.55
C ASP A 8 -0.04 -7.07 -6.96
N PHE A 9 -0.75 -7.57 -5.96
CA PHE A 9 -1.90 -6.83 -5.40
C PHE A 9 -2.20 -7.31 -3.99
N ILE A 10 -2.48 -6.35 -3.08
CA ILE A 10 -3.02 -6.67 -1.76
C ILE A 10 -4.19 -5.74 -1.44
N THR A 11 -5.08 -6.23 -0.62
CA THR A 11 -6.18 -5.44 -0.07
C THR A 11 -6.06 -5.41 1.44
N ILE A 12 -6.16 -4.22 2.01
CA ILE A 12 -6.13 -4.04 3.45
C ILE A 12 -7.47 -3.45 3.89
N ASP A 13 -8.24 -4.23 4.60
CA ASP A 13 -9.57 -3.87 5.07
C ASP A 13 -9.74 -4.42 6.48
N THR A 14 -9.22 -3.71 7.46
CA THR A 14 -9.15 -4.19 8.84
C THR A 14 -10.02 -3.39 9.81
N GLU A 15 -10.90 -2.55 9.28
CA GLU A 15 -11.83 -1.76 10.08
C GLU A 15 -11.14 -0.94 11.17
N GLY A 16 -10.11 -0.21 10.77
CA GLY A 16 -9.44 0.73 11.66
C GLY A 16 -8.00 0.42 12.00
N SER A 17 -7.47 -0.72 11.57
CA SER A 17 -6.09 -1.11 11.86
C SER A 17 -5.19 -1.04 10.63
N GLU A 18 -5.60 -0.33 9.59
CA GLU A 18 -4.86 -0.28 8.32
C GLU A 18 -3.44 0.24 8.49
N TYR A 19 -3.28 1.29 9.28
CA TYR A 19 -1.95 1.86 9.49
C TYR A 19 -1.01 0.88 10.18
N GLU A 20 -1.52 0.16 11.19
CA GLU A 20 -0.75 -0.84 11.90
C GLU A 20 -0.34 -1.98 10.98
N VAL A 21 -1.23 -2.40 10.09
CA VAL A 21 -0.92 -3.44 9.11
C VAL A 21 0.18 -2.95 8.17
N LEU A 22 0.07 -1.72 7.66
CA LEU A 22 1.09 -1.15 6.78
C LEU A 22 2.46 -1.08 7.47
N LYS A 23 2.49 -0.67 8.72
CA LYS A 23 3.74 -0.58 9.48
C LYS A 23 4.40 -1.95 9.66
N GLY A 24 3.59 -3.01 9.67
CA GLY A 24 4.10 -4.37 9.79
C GLY A 24 4.71 -4.91 8.51
N ILE A 25 4.51 -4.26 7.38
CA ILE A 25 5.06 -4.71 6.11
C ILE A 25 6.49 -4.20 5.96
N ASN A 26 7.42 -5.11 5.73
CA ASN A 26 8.80 -4.73 5.47
C ASN A 26 9.01 -4.55 3.96
N PHE A 27 8.88 -3.30 3.50
CA PHE A 27 8.99 -2.98 2.07
C PHE A 27 10.41 -3.17 1.52
N ASN A 28 11.39 -3.44 2.38
CA ASN A 28 12.72 -3.80 1.93
C ASN A 28 12.82 -5.28 1.54
N LYS A 29 11.86 -6.09 1.95
CA LYS A 29 11.84 -7.53 1.69
C LYS A 29 10.72 -7.96 0.77
N VAL A 30 9.71 -7.12 0.59
CA VAL A 30 8.60 -7.41 -0.29
C VAL A 30 8.30 -6.19 -1.15
N HIS A 31 8.09 -6.43 -2.44
CA HIS A 31 7.68 -5.39 -3.36
C HIS A 31 6.22 -5.64 -3.71
N ILE A 32 5.36 -4.71 -3.33
CA ILE A 32 3.93 -4.81 -3.61
C ILE A 32 3.60 -3.78 -4.67
N ASN A 33 3.06 -4.22 -5.80
CA ASN A 33 2.76 -3.33 -6.91
C ASN A 33 1.56 -2.44 -6.64
N ILE A 34 0.49 -3.02 -6.12
CA ILE A 34 -0.76 -2.30 -5.92
C ILE A 34 -1.30 -2.60 -4.53
N ILE A 35 -1.64 -1.55 -3.81
CA ILE A 35 -2.25 -1.64 -2.49
C ILE A 35 -3.62 -0.98 -2.55
N CYS A 36 -4.65 -1.74 -2.28
CA CYS A 36 -5.99 -1.21 -2.09
C CYS A 36 -6.26 -1.14 -0.59
N ILE A 37 -6.54 0.04 -0.10
CA ILE A 37 -6.74 0.23 1.34
C ILE A 37 -8.07 0.93 1.59
N GLU A 38 -8.86 0.39 2.51
CA GLU A 38 -10.12 1.01 2.90
C GLU A 38 -9.84 2.10 3.93
N ASP A 39 -10.38 3.30 3.67
CA ASP A 39 -10.27 4.41 4.59
C ASP A 39 -11.65 5.03 4.74
N ASN A 40 -12.31 4.71 5.84
CA ASN A 40 -13.66 5.17 6.11
C ASN A 40 -13.71 6.61 6.64
N TYR A 41 -12.58 7.16 7.03
CA TYR A 41 -12.51 8.48 7.65
C TYR A 41 -11.39 9.32 7.04
N PRO A 42 -11.50 9.65 5.74
CA PRO A 42 -10.47 10.46 5.10
C PRO A 42 -10.36 11.84 5.74
N GLY A 43 -9.14 12.37 5.80
CA GLY A 43 -8.89 13.67 6.40
C GLY A 43 -8.61 13.66 7.89
N THR A 44 -8.74 12.51 8.55
CA THR A 44 -8.36 12.36 9.96
C THR A 44 -6.85 12.19 10.10
N GLU A 45 -6.34 12.32 11.33
CA GLU A 45 -4.92 12.08 11.61
C GLU A 45 -4.50 10.68 11.20
N LYS A 46 -5.35 9.71 11.45
CA LYS A 46 -5.08 8.32 11.10
C LYS A 46 -4.95 8.15 9.59
N SER A 47 -5.85 8.76 8.85
CA SER A 47 -5.82 8.75 7.40
C SER A 47 -4.54 9.39 6.87
N LYS A 48 -4.14 10.53 7.44
CA LYS A 48 -2.91 11.21 7.04
C LYS A 48 -1.67 10.34 7.25
N LYS A 49 -1.62 9.59 8.33
CA LYS A 49 -0.50 8.68 8.60
C LYS A 49 -0.41 7.59 7.55
N ILE A 50 -1.56 7.07 7.12
CA ILE A 50 -1.62 6.06 6.07
C ILE A 50 -1.03 6.63 4.77
N VAL A 51 -1.51 7.80 4.37
CA VAL A 51 -1.05 8.47 3.14
C VAL A 51 0.45 8.73 3.19
N GLU A 52 0.93 9.30 4.28
CA GLU A 52 2.36 9.60 4.43
C GLU A 52 3.21 8.33 4.37
N HIS A 53 2.76 7.27 5.02
CA HIS A 53 3.49 6.01 5.02
C HIS A 53 3.62 5.43 3.61
N LEU A 54 2.54 5.48 2.85
CA LEU A 54 2.54 4.97 1.48
C LEU A 54 3.40 5.84 0.57
N ILE A 55 3.28 7.16 0.67
CA ILE A 55 4.10 8.07 -0.14
C ILE A 55 5.58 7.89 0.17
N ASN A 56 5.92 7.74 1.45
CA ASN A 56 7.32 7.54 1.86
C ASN A 56 7.88 6.20 1.38
N ASN A 57 7.04 5.26 1.01
CA ASN A 57 7.45 3.97 0.48
C ASN A 57 7.25 3.86 -1.03
N ASN A 58 7.19 5.00 -1.72
CA ASN A 58 7.17 5.08 -3.18
C ASN A 58 5.84 4.67 -3.82
N TYR A 59 4.74 4.93 -3.14
CA TYR A 59 3.41 4.70 -3.69
C TYR A 59 2.75 6.02 -4.07
N VAL A 60 1.92 5.98 -5.09
CA VAL A 60 1.10 7.13 -5.50
C VAL A 60 -0.36 6.69 -5.57
N LEU A 61 -1.24 7.59 -5.18
CA LEU A 61 -2.68 7.33 -5.27
C LEU A 61 -3.10 7.38 -6.73
N LYS A 62 -3.67 6.29 -7.21
CA LYS A 62 -4.13 6.18 -8.59
C LYS A 62 -5.62 6.37 -8.73
N GLU A 63 -6.38 5.87 -7.77
CA GLU A 63 -7.83 5.91 -7.88
C GLU A 63 -8.47 5.83 -6.51
N ARG A 64 -9.63 6.45 -6.41
CA ARG A 64 -10.45 6.39 -5.21
C ARG A 64 -11.86 5.94 -5.60
N LEU A 65 -12.31 4.82 -5.02
CA LEU A 65 -13.64 4.29 -5.25
C LEU A 65 -14.36 4.21 -3.90
N TYR A 66 -15.18 5.22 -3.60
CA TYR A 66 -15.84 5.33 -2.30
C TYR A 66 -14.81 5.40 -1.17
N GLN A 67 -14.77 4.40 -0.29
CA GLN A 67 -13.78 4.32 0.79
C GLN A 67 -12.51 3.57 0.39
N ASP A 68 -12.46 3.02 -0.81
CA ASP A 68 -11.31 2.26 -1.27
C ASP A 68 -10.34 3.18 -2.01
N PHE A 69 -9.11 3.21 -1.54
CA PHE A 69 -8.04 4.00 -2.15
C PHE A 69 -7.04 3.05 -2.76
N ILE A 70 -6.79 3.23 -4.05
CA ILE A 70 -5.89 2.35 -4.80
C ILE A 70 -4.57 3.06 -5.02
N TYR A 71 -3.51 2.52 -4.44
CA TYR A 71 -2.15 3.03 -4.55
C TYR A 71 -1.32 2.11 -5.43
N GLU A 72 -0.51 2.71 -6.28
CA GLU A 72 0.38 1.99 -7.17
C GLU A 72 1.82 2.37 -6.88
N HIS A 73 2.70 1.37 -6.83
CA HIS A 73 4.12 1.63 -6.65
C HIS A 73 4.67 2.36 -7.88
N LYS A 74 5.57 3.31 -7.66
CA LYS A 74 6.18 4.07 -8.76
C LYS A 74 6.94 3.20 -9.74
N ASN A 75 7.48 2.09 -9.26
CA ASN A 75 8.24 1.13 -10.08
C ASN A 75 7.56 -0.22 -10.04
N LEU A 76 6.71 -0.48 -11.03
CA LEU A 76 5.99 -1.75 -11.12
C LEU A 76 6.96 -2.88 -11.46
N LYS A 77 6.80 -4.01 -10.77
CA LYS A 77 7.53 -5.24 -11.03
C LYS A 77 6.52 -6.37 -11.05
N PHE A 78 6.54 -7.18 -12.06
CA PHE A 78 5.59 -8.28 -12.16
C PHE A 78 6.30 -9.61 -11.99
N SER A 79 5.65 -10.53 -11.29
CA SER A 79 6.27 -11.80 -10.95
C SER A 79 6.62 -12.65 -12.16
N TRP A 80 5.94 -12.44 -13.28
CA TRP A 80 6.23 -13.17 -14.52
C TRP A 80 7.36 -12.55 -15.34
N GLU A 81 7.84 -11.37 -14.98
CA GLU A 81 8.94 -10.72 -15.68
C GLU A 81 10.28 -11.22 -15.12
N LYS A 82 11.15 -11.53 -16.00
CA LYS A 82 12.47 -12.03 -15.62
C LYS A 82 13.57 -11.16 -16.18
#